data_6600ee6ed4162ac5b8a51e8412270d15
#
_entry.id   6600ee6ed4162ac5b8a51e8412270d15
#
_cell.length_a   1.000
_cell.length_b   1.000
_cell.length_c   1.000
_cell.angle_alpha   90.00
_cell.angle_beta   90.00
_cell.angle_gamma   90.00
#
_symmetry.space_group_name_H-M   'P 1'
#
loop_
_entity.id
_entity.type
_entity.pdbx_description
1 polymer ?
#
loop_
_entity_poly.entity_id
_entity_poly.type
_entity_poly.pdbx_seq_one_letter_code
_entity_poly.pdbx_strand_id
1 'polypeptide(L)'
;EAGIRFYNQLIDELLSAGIEPYITLFHWDYPYELYKKGGWMNDESPEWFGEYAKVVAEKFSDRVTHYFTLNEPQCFIGAGFFQGEHAPGLRCPVKDTLLMAHNTLKGHGRAVQALREFGKQPLTVGYAPTSTILYPATKHEEDVEAARKAYFSLPDVENWSWNVSWWSDPVIFGAYPEEGLKKYEAYLPKITDADMKLISEPIDIYGQNIYNGRCIRMGQDGKPEEVKRPAGAQTTAMDWPVTPQCLYWGPKFLQERYHKPIYITENGLSCRDVVSADGKVHDAGRNDFLANYLAEL
;
A
#
# COMPACT_ATOMS: atom_id res chain seq x y z
N GLU A 1 25.39 6.44 10.72
CA GLU A 1 25.55 6.47 12.18
C GLU A 1 24.54 7.38 12.89
N ALA A 2 24.30 8.62 12.40
CA ALA A 2 23.36 9.57 13.04
C ALA A 2 21.91 9.03 13.02
N GLY A 3 21.43 8.54 11.88
CA GLY A 3 20.10 7.93 11.75
C GLY A 3 19.92 6.70 12.65
N ILE A 4 20.93 5.85 12.74
CA ILE A 4 20.88 4.68 13.64
C ILE A 4 20.73 5.13 15.09
N ARG A 5 21.47 6.15 15.53
CA ARG A 5 21.31 6.66 16.90
C ARG A 5 19.92 7.24 17.15
N PHE A 6 19.39 8.01 16.19
CA PHE A 6 18.04 8.58 16.28
C PHE A 6 16.98 7.50 16.45
N TYR A 7 16.97 6.49 15.57
CA TYR A 7 15.97 5.42 15.63
C TYR A 7 16.15 4.51 16.85
N ASN A 8 17.38 4.29 17.35
CA ASN A 8 17.59 3.61 18.62
C ASN A 8 16.90 4.35 19.76
N GLN A 9 17.11 5.66 19.87
CA GLN A 9 16.47 6.48 20.91
C GLN A 9 14.94 6.48 20.79
N LEU A 10 14.40 6.60 19.56
CA LEU A 10 12.97 6.55 19.32
C LEU A 10 12.36 5.21 19.73
N ILE A 11 12.98 4.10 19.34
CA ILE A 11 12.53 2.74 19.70
C ILE A 11 12.56 2.56 21.22
N ASP A 12 13.66 2.96 21.88
CA ASP A 12 13.79 2.83 23.33
C ASP A 12 12.71 3.65 24.06
N GLU A 13 12.40 4.87 23.58
CA GLU A 13 11.35 5.71 24.15
C GLU A 13 9.96 5.09 23.99
N LEU A 14 9.63 4.56 22.80
CA LEU A 14 8.37 3.87 22.55
C LEU A 14 8.20 2.67 23.48
N LEU A 15 9.22 1.82 23.59
CA LEU A 15 9.19 0.63 24.42
C LEU A 15 9.08 0.99 25.91
N SER A 16 9.77 2.05 26.36
CA SER A 16 9.69 2.54 27.76
C SER A 16 8.29 3.04 28.11
N ALA A 17 7.55 3.55 27.11
CA ALA A 17 6.14 3.96 27.22
C ALA A 17 5.15 2.79 27.05
N GLY A 18 5.63 1.55 26.87
CA GLY A 18 4.79 0.38 26.65
C GLY A 18 4.16 0.34 25.25
N ILE A 19 4.73 1.06 24.29
CA ILE A 19 4.26 1.10 22.89
C ILE A 19 5.11 0.13 22.07
N GLU A 20 4.46 -0.82 21.40
CA GLU A 20 5.11 -1.75 20.48
C GLU A 20 5.38 -1.08 19.13
N PRO A 21 6.65 -0.96 18.70
CA PRO A 21 6.97 -0.33 17.42
C PRO A 21 6.78 -1.28 16.24
N TYR A 22 6.19 -0.77 15.15
CA TYR A 22 6.14 -1.38 13.82
C TYR A 22 6.96 -0.52 12.86
N ILE A 23 7.93 -1.11 12.17
CA ILE A 23 8.81 -0.37 11.27
C ILE A 23 8.40 -0.59 9.81
N THR A 24 8.13 0.50 9.09
CA THR A 24 8.02 0.50 7.63
C THR A 24 9.37 0.91 7.03
N LEU A 25 10.00 0.01 6.26
CA LEU A 25 11.35 0.24 5.73
C LEU A 25 11.40 1.37 4.70
N PHE A 26 10.42 1.43 3.81
CA PHE A 26 10.35 2.45 2.78
C PHE A 26 9.01 3.14 2.76
N HIS A 27 9.02 4.45 3.09
CA HIS A 27 7.85 5.33 3.03
C HIS A 27 8.19 6.58 2.22
N TRP A 28 8.58 6.35 0.95
CA TRP A 28 8.76 7.28 -0.17
C TRP A 28 10.06 8.09 -0.19
N ASP A 29 10.74 8.28 0.93
CA ASP A 29 12.02 9.00 1.00
C ASP A 29 13.13 8.17 0.36
N TYR A 30 13.53 8.57 -0.85
CA TYR A 30 14.58 7.88 -1.60
C TYR A 30 15.90 8.64 -1.45
N PRO A 31 17.02 7.96 -1.10
CA PRO A 31 18.32 8.61 -0.97
C PRO A 31 18.76 9.27 -2.30
N TYR A 32 19.01 10.57 -2.27
CA TYR A 32 19.27 11.36 -3.47
C TYR A 32 20.49 10.85 -4.27
N GLU A 33 21.52 10.34 -3.59
CA GLU A 33 22.70 9.76 -4.25
C GLU A 33 22.35 8.48 -5.04
N LEU A 34 21.41 7.67 -4.57
CA LEU A 34 20.91 6.53 -5.30
C LEU A 34 19.93 6.95 -6.41
N TYR A 35 19.13 7.99 -6.18
CA TYR A 35 18.29 8.58 -7.21
C TYR A 35 19.13 9.05 -8.42
N LYS A 36 20.27 9.72 -8.21
CA LYS A 36 21.20 10.12 -9.27
C LYS A 36 21.79 8.94 -10.06
N LYS A 37 21.83 7.76 -9.49
CA LYS A 37 22.24 6.51 -10.16
C LYS A 37 21.10 5.83 -10.92
N GLY A 38 19.92 6.45 -10.98
CA GLY A 38 18.74 5.93 -11.68
C GLY A 38 17.60 5.49 -10.76
N GLY A 39 17.79 5.48 -9.43
CA GLY A 39 16.73 5.12 -8.49
C GLY A 39 16.12 3.75 -8.81
N TRP A 40 14.80 3.64 -8.76
CA TRP A 40 14.08 2.39 -9.09
C TRP A 40 14.18 1.95 -10.55
N MET A 41 14.67 2.81 -11.48
CA MET A 41 15.00 2.42 -12.85
C MET A 41 16.24 1.56 -12.94
N ASN A 42 17.14 1.65 -11.97
CA ASN A 42 18.40 0.91 -11.97
C ASN A 42 18.17 -0.54 -11.50
N ASP A 43 18.68 -1.50 -12.27
CA ASP A 43 18.54 -2.93 -11.96
C ASP A 43 19.24 -3.35 -10.64
N GLU A 44 20.14 -2.54 -10.11
CA GLU A 44 20.77 -2.74 -8.80
C GLU A 44 19.89 -2.23 -7.62
N SER A 45 18.81 -1.49 -7.89
CA SER A 45 17.98 -0.89 -6.83
C SER A 45 17.39 -1.92 -5.86
N PRO A 46 17.00 -3.14 -6.27
CA PRO A 46 16.58 -4.18 -5.33
C PRO A 46 17.68 -4.56 -4.33
N GLU A 47 18.92 -4.66 -4.78
CA GLU A 47 20.06 -4.99 -3.92
C GLU A 47 20.36 -3.86 -2.93
N TRP A 48 20.31 -2.61 -3.38
CA TRP A 48 20.49 -1.46 -2.47
C TRP A 48 19.44 -1.44 -1.37
N PHE A 49 18.20 -1.79 -1.71
CA PHE A 49 17.14 -1.87 -0.71
C PHE A 49 17.31 -3.05 0.24
N GLY A 50 17.78 -4.20 -0.25
CA GLY A 50 18.16 -5.36 0.56
C GLY A 50 19.27 -5.03 1.57
N GLU A 51 20.33 -4.34 1.14
CA GLU A 51 21.42 -3.89 2.04
C GLU A 51 20.91 -2.92 3.13
N TYR A 52 20.00 -2.01 2.77
CA TYR A 52 19.35 -1.16 3.77
C TYR A 52 18.53 -1.98 4.78
N ALA A 53 17.71 -2.92 4.31
CA ALA A 53 16.91 -3.81 5.15
C ALA A 53 17.79 -4.64 6.10
N LYS A 54 18.94 -5.12 5.62
CA LYS A 54 19.94 -5.81 6.44
C LYS A 54 20.44 -4.95 7.60
N VAL A 55 20.83 -3.70 7.32
CA VAL A 55 21.27 -2.77 8.37
C VAL A 55 20.17 -2.55 9.40
N VAL A 56 18.93 -2.39 8.98
CA VAL A 56 17.78 -2.22 9.89
C VAL A 56 17.58 -3.49 10.74
N ALA A 57 17.61 -4.68 10.13
CA ALA A 57 17.52 -5.95 10.85
C ALA A 57 18.62 -6.09 11.92
N GLU A 58 19.88 -5.88 11.55
CA GLU A 58 21.01 -5.98 12.46
C GLU A 58 20.96 -5.00 13.63
N LYS A 59 20.39 -3.80 13.42
CA LYS A 59 20.42 -2.71 14.41
C LYS A 59 19.20 -2.66 15.32
N PHE A 60 18.03 -3.14 14.87
CA PHE A 60 16.78 -2.90 15.60
C PHE A 60 15.98 -4.17 15.91
N SER A 61 16.26 -5.30 15.26
CA SER A 61 15.47 -6.52 15.46
C SER A 61 15.72 -7.25 16.78
N ASP A 62 16.62 -6.76 17.62
CA ASP A 62 16.75 -7.20 19.00
C ASP A 62 15.56 -6.72 19.88
N ARG A 63 14.85 -5.70 19.44
CA ARG A 63 13.74 -5.06 20.18
C ARG A 63 12.46 -4.91 19.36
N VAL A 64 12.57 -4.77 18.04
CA VAL A 64 11.43 -4.65 17.14
C VAL A 64 11.22 -5.95 16.38
N THR A 65 9.99 -6.44 16.38
CA THR A 65 9.63 -7.73 15.76
C THR A 65 8.74 -7.58 14.53
N HIS A 66 8.15 -6.40 14.29
CA HIS A 66 7.19 -6.17 13.21
C HIS A 66 7.74 -5.19 12.16
N TYR A 67 7.74 -5.63 10.90
CA TYR A 67 8.27 -4.87 9.77
C TYR A 67 7.34 -4.90 8.57
N PHE A 68 7.15 -3.75 7.93
CA PHE A 68 6.60 -3.63 6.59
C PHE A 68 7.71 -3.20 5.63
N THR A 69 7.80 -3.85 4.48
CA THR A 69 8.88 -3.57 3.51
C THR A 69 8.64 -2.26 2.77
N LEU A 70 7.47 -2.11 2.16
CA LEU A 70 7.10 -0.98 1.31
C LEU A 70 5.75 -0.42 1.75
N ASN A 71 5.64 0.91 1.76
CA ASN A 71 4.37 1.60 1.86
C ASN A 71 3.95 2.14 0.48
N GLU A 72 2.75 1.77 0.04
CA GLU A 72 2.03 2.32 -1.13
C GLU A 72 2.88 2.50 -2.40
N PRO A 73 3.34 1.42 -3.04
CA PRO A 73 4.07 1.56 -4.30
C PRO A 73 3.22 2.22 -5.41
N GLN A 74 1.90 2.15 -5.32
CA GLN A 74 0.97 2.89 -6.17
C GLN A 74 1.24 4.40 -6.13
N CYS A 75 1.59 4.92 -4.95
CA CYS A 75 1.83 6.34 -4.77
C CYS A 75 3.23 6.75 -5.24
N PHE A 76 4.29 6.14 -4.73
CA PHE A 76 5.62 6.63 -5.08
C PHE A 76 6.03 6.29 -6.52
N ILE A 77 5.54 5.20 -7.13
CA ILE A 77 5.74 4.93 -8.55
C ILE A 77 4.64 5.59 -9.40
N GLY A 78 3.37 5.36 -9.07
CA GLY A 78 2.25 5.87 -9.85
C GLY A 78 2.13 7.39 -9.77
N ALA A 79 1.91 7.96 -8.60
CA ALA A 79 1.76 9.40 -8.46
C ALA A 79 3.10 10.15 -8.61
N GLY A 80 4.24 9.55 -8.19
CA GLY A 80 5.56 10.20 -8.24
C GLY A 80 6.20 10.22 -9.62
N PHE A 81 6.19 9.09 -10.33
CA PHE A 81 6.91 8.94 -11.60
C PHE A 81 6.01 8.83 -12.83
N PHE A 82 4.75 8.42 -12.68
CA PHE A 82 3.84 8.29 -13.82
C PHE A 82 2.95 9.50 -14.00
N GLN A 83 2.25 9.94 -12.94
CA GLN A 83 1.33 11.08 -12.97
C GLN A 83 2.02 12.43 -12.71
N GLY A 84 3.11 12.42 -11.94
CA GLY A 84 3.87 13.62 -11.59
C GLY A 84 3.21 14.50 -10.54
N GLU A 85 2.36 13.91 -9.70
CA GLU A 85 1.61 14.60 -8.65
C GLU A 85 2.34 14.61 -7.30
N HIS A 86 3.17 13.58 -7.05
CA HIS A 86 4.02 13.48 -5.88
C HIS A 86 5.49 13.61 -6.26
N ALA A 87 6.38 13.81 -5.28
CA ALA A 87 7.83 13.79 -5.53
C ALA A 87 8.25 12.46 -6.16
N PRO A 88 9.16 12.47 -7.15
CA PRO A 88 9.93 13.60 -7.67
C PRO A 88 9.19 14.44 -8.73
N GLY A 89 7.91 14.21 -9.00
CA GLY A 89 7.09 15.01 -9.91
C GLY A 89 7.36 14.76 -11.40
N LEU A 90 7.82 13.57 -11.74
CA LEU A 90 8.14 13.18 -13.10
C LEU A 90 6.92 12.56 -13.80
N ARG A 91 6.90 12.66 -15.14
CA ARG A 91 5.94 11.99 -16.02
C ARG A 91 6.70 11.07 -16.97
N CYS A 92 7.09 9.93 -16.42
CA CYS A 92 7.85 8.93 -17.17
C CYS A 92 6.92 8.09 -18.08
N PRO A 93 7.44 7.55 -19.18
CA PRO A 93 6.72 6.59 -20.00
C PRO A 93 6.25 5.37 -19.20
N VAL A 94 5.11 4.78 -19.60
CA VAL A 94 4.56 3.57 -18.97
C VAL A 94 5.60 2.44 -18.87
N LYS A 95 6.38 2.22 -19.93
CA LYS A 95 7.43 1.20 -19.93
C LYS A 95 8.44 1.38 -18.80
N ASP A 96 8.84 2.61 -18.55
CA ASP A 96 9.83 2.92 -17.52
C ASP A 96 9.22 2.75 -16.12
N THR A 97 7.98 3.18 -15.94
CA THR A 97 7.28 3.05 -14.64
C THR A 97 6.91 1.60 -14.31
N LEU A 98 6.60 0.77 -15.31
CA LEU A 98 6.42 -0.68 -15.11
C LEU A 98 7.75 -1.38 -14.76
N LEU A 99 8.88 -0.94 -15.32
CA LEU A 99 10.20 -1.42 -14.90
C LEU A 99 10.50 -1.01 -13.45
N MET A 100 10.26 0.26 -13.10
CA MET A 100 10.41 0.72 -11.71
C MET A 100 9.55 -0.10 -10.76
N ALA A 101 8.30 -0.39 -11.11
CA ALA A 101 7.39 -1.21 -10.30
C ALA A 101 7.94 -2.64 -10.10
N HIS A 102 8.45 -3.25 -11.16
CA HIS A 102 9.04 -4.58 -11.09
C HIS A 102 10.29 -4.60 -10.19
N ASN A 103 11.19 -3.62 -10.35
CA ASN A 103 12.36 -3.48 -9.48
C ASN A 103 11.97 -3.19 -8.02
N THR A 104 10.92 -2.40 -7.79
CA THR A 104 10.38 -2.15 -6.44
C THR A 104 9.93 -3.45 -5.78
N LEU A 105 9.18 -4.29 -6.50
CA LEU A 105 8.74 -5.58 -5.98
C LEU A 105 9.89 -6.57 -5.78
N LYS A 106 10.92 -6.56 -6.63
CA LYS A 106 12.17 -7.31 -6.37
C LYS A 106 12.87 -6.80 -5.11
N GLY A 107 12.87 -5.48 -4.90
CA GLY A 107 13.38 -4.87 -3.66
C GLY A 107 12.62 -5.35 -2.42
N HIS A 108 11.27 -5.47 -2.52
CA HIS A 108 10.48 -6.09 -1.47
C HIS A 108 11.01 -7.49 -1.11
N GLY A 109 11.20 -8.36 -2.10
CA GLY A 109 11.72 -9.71 -1.87
C GLY A 109 13.12 -9.71 -1.24
N ARG A 110 14.04 -8.84 -1.69
CA ARG A 110 15.36 -8.68 -1.06
C ARG A 110 15.26 -8.23 0.40
N ALA A 111 14.34 -7.31 0.68
CA ALA A 111 14.12 -6.86 2.06
C ALA A 111 13.58 -7.99 2.95
N VAL A 112 12.65 -8.81 2.46
CA VAL A 112 12.15 -9.98 3.19
C VAL A 112 13.29 -10.95 3.48
N GLN A 113 14.12 -11.30 2.48
CA GLN A 113 15.30 -12.16 2.66
C GLN A 113 16.24 -11.61 3.73
N ALA A 114 16.58 -10.31 3.64
CA ALA A 114 17.48 -9.67 4.59
C ALA A 114 16.92 -9.66 6.03
N LEU A 115 15.63 -9.37 6.20
CA LEU A 115 14.97 -9.43 7.51
C LEU A 115 14.99 -10.83 8.09
N ARG A 116 14.77 -11.88 7.28
CA ARG A 116 14.80 -13.28 7.73
C ARG A 116 16.20 -13.75 8.08
N GLU A 117 17.20 -13.38 7.28
CA GLU A 117 18.59 -13.83 7.45
C GLU A 117 19.30 -13.11 8.61
N PHE A 118 19.13 -11.78 8.72
CA PHE A 118 19.87 -10.94 9.68
C PHE A 118 19.06 -10.54 10.92
N GLY A 119 17.80 -10.96 11.01
CA GLY A 119 16.97 -10.77 12.20
C GLY A 119 17.51 -11.51 13.40
N LYS A 120 17.58 -10.85 14.56
CA LYS A 120 18.11 -11.43 15.82
C LYS A 120 17.10 -12.28 16.56
N GLN A 121 15.85 -12.27 16.13
CA GLN A 121 14.74 -13.06 16.66
C GLN A 121 13.70 -13.29 15.54
N PRO A 122 12.69 -14.16 15.73
CA PRO A 122 11.61 -14.30 14.76
C PRO A 122 10.92 -12.97 14.49
N LEU A 123 10.81 -12.60 13.22
CA LEU A 123 10.20 -11.35 12.78
C LEU A 123 8.88 -11.62 12.06
N THR A 124 7.91 -10.74 12.29
CA THR A 124 6.69 -10.64 11.50
C THR A 124 6.91 -9.64 10.37
N VAL A 125 6.84 -10.10 9.14
CA VAL A 125 7.12 -9.27 7.96
C VAL A 125 5.88 -9.11 7.12
N GLY A 126 5.58 -7.88 6.73
CA GLY A 126 4.45 -7.48 5.91
C GLY A 126 4.83 -6.62 4.72
N TYR A 127 3.79 -6.29 3.95
CA TYR A 127 3.78 -5.42 2.79
C TYR A 127 2.54 -4.54 2.88
N ALA A 128 2.62 -3.24 2.64
CA ALA A 128 1.54 -2.28 2.89
C ALA A 128 1.17 -1.44 1.65
N PRO A 129 0.44 -2.01 0.67
CA PRO A 129 -0.12 -1.26 -0.44
C PRO A 129 -1.32 -0.41 -0.04
N THR A 130 -1.81 0.40 -0.98
CA THR A 130 -3.06 1.15 -0.88
C THR A 130 -4.03 0.79 -2.00
N SER A 131 -5.29 1.14 -1.84
CA SER A 131 -6.28 1.10 -2.91
C SER A 131 -7.56 1.85 -2.53
N THR A 132 -8.30 2.31 -3.53
CA THR A 132 -9.70 2.67 -3.34
C THR A 132 -10.52 1.39 -3.22
N ILE A 133 -11.18 1.20 -2.10
CA ILE A 133 -12.00 0.00 -1.89
C ILE A 133 -13.28 0.09 -2.73
N LEU A 134 -13.61 -0.95 -3.46
CA LEU A 134 -14.87 -1.06 -4.15
C LEU A 134 -15.81 -1.95 -3.33
N TYR A 135 -16.87 -1.35 -2.76
CA TYR A 135 -17.79 -2.04 -1.86
C TYR A 135 -19.18 -2.17 -2.48
N PRO A 136 -19.96 -3.23 -2.17
CA PRO A 136 -21.24 -3.48 -2.81
C PRO A 136 -22.32 -2.51 -2.35
N ALA A 137 -23.26 -2.17 -3.25
CA ALA A 137 -24.43 -1.34 -2.95
C ALA A 137 -25.40 -2.02 -1.99
N THR A 138 -25.51 -3.33 -2.09
CA THR A 138 -26.34 -4.15 -1.19
C THR A 138 -25.56 -5.41 -0.76
N LYS A 139 -26.15 -6.16 0.21
CA LYS A 139 -25.61 -7.47 0.61
C LYS A 139 -26.07 -8.63 -0.29
N HIS A 140 -26.77 -8.35 -1.40
CA HIS A 140 -27.10 -9.39 -2.39
C HIS A 140 -25.85 -9.91 -3.07
N GLU A 141 -25.82 -11.21 -3.33
CA GLU A 141 -24.65 -11.89 -3.91
C GLU A 141 -24.18 -11.25 -5.22
N GLU A 142 -25.11 -10.83 -6.07
CA GLU A 142 -24.79 -10.19 -7.36
C GLU A 142 -23.99 -8.88 -7.18
N ASP A 143 -24.38 -8.03 -6.23
CA ASP A 143 -23.67 -6.78 -5.97
C ASP A 143 -22.31 -7.04 -5.29
N VAL A 144 -22.26 -8.04 -4.40
CA VAL A 144 -21.01 -8.45 -3.72
C VAL A 144 -20.00 -8.95 -4.74
N GLU A 145 -20.40 -9.82 -5.66
CA GLU A 145 -19.52 -10.34 -6.70
C GLU A 145 -19.15 -9.27 -7.74
N ALA A 146 -20.08 -8.35 -8.06
CA ALA A 146 -19.76 -7.19 -8.91
C ALA A 146 -18.68 -6.31 -8.28
N ALA A 147 -18.81 -5.99 -6.99
CA ALA A 147 -17.82 -5.18 -6.25
C ALA A 147 -16.48 -5.92 -6.15
N ARG A 148 -16.48 -7.22 -5.81
CA ARG A 148 -15.28 -8.05 -5.74
C ARG A 148 -14.54 -8.09 -7.08
N LYS A 149 -15.26 -8.39 -8.16
CA LYS A 149 -14.69 -8.44 -9.51
C LYS A 149 -14.10 -7.11 -9.92
N ALA A 150 -14.81 -6.01 -9.68
CA ALA A 150 -14.32 -4.65 -9.96
C ALA A 150 -13.07 -4.31 -9.14
N TYR A 151 -13.05 -4.67 -7.86
CA TYR A 151 -11.94 -4.36 -6.94
C TYR A 151 -10.61 -5.00 -7.37
N PHE A 152 -10.65 -6.22 -7.88
CA PHE A 152 -9.46 -6.93 -8.34
C PHE A 152 -9.20 -6.81 -9.84
N SER A 153 -10.05 -6.08 -10.59
CA SER A 153 -9.82 -5.83 -12.00
C SER A 153 -8.64 -4.89 -12.24
N LEU A 154 -8.06 -5.00 -13.44
CA LEU A 154 -6.95 -4.14 -13.84
C LEU A 154 -7.46 -2.99 -14.71
N PRO A 155 -7.07 -1.75 -14.40
CA PRO A 155 -7.42 -0.60 -15.21
C PRO A 155 -6.71 -0.63 -16.57
N ASP A 156 -7.11 0.28 -17.46
CA ASP A 156 -6.39 0.51 -18.69
C ASP A 156 -5.02 1.19 -18.41
N VAL A 157 -4.18 1.19 -19.43
CA VAL A 157 -2.76 1.58 -19.32
C VAL A 157 -2.55 3.00 -18.79
N GLU A 158 -3.51 3.88 -19.02
CA GLU A 158 -3.51 5.27 -18.52
C GLU A 158 -3.67 5.37 -17.00
N ASN A 159 -4.14 4.30 -16.36
CA ASN A 159 -4.35 4.22 -14.90
C ASN A 159 -3.69 2.97 -14.30
N TRP A 160 -2.75 2.36 -15.00
CA TRP A 160 -2.18 1.05 -14.69
C TRP A 160 -1.73 0.87 -13.23
N SER A 161 -1.27 1.93 -12.58
CA SER A 161 -0.72 1.86 -11.23
C SER A 161 -1.78 1.77 -10.12
N TRP A 162 -3.04 2.20 -10.41
CA TRP A 162 -4.10 2.29 -9.40
C TRP A 162 -4.97 1.03 -9.35
N ASN A 163 -4.44 -0.04 -8.82
CA ASN A 163 -5.16 -1.29 -8.56
C ASN A 163 -4.45 -2.10 -7.48
N VAL A 164 -5.09 -3.15 -6.98
CA VAL A 164 -4.53 -4.07 -5.98
C VAL A 164 -3.75 -5.20 -6.65
N SER A 165 -4.33 -5.82 -7.67
CA SER A 165 -3.87 -7.10 -8.19
C SER A 165 -2.48 -7.04 -8.81
N TRP A 166 -2.15 -5.97 -9.55
CA TRP A 166 -0.82 -5.80 -10.16
C TRP A 166 0.31 -5.76 -9.12
N TRP A 167 0.03 -5.19 -7.96
CA TRP A 167 1.02 -5.01 -6.91
C TRP A 167 1.08 -6.15 -5.90
N SER A 168 -0.07 -6.81 -5.65
CA SER A 168 -0.17 -7.80 -4.58
C SER A 168 -0.14 -9.25 -5.07
N ASP A 169 -0.69 -9.54 -6.25
CA ASP A 169 -0.66 -10.92 -6.78
C ASP A 169 0.78 -11.44 -6.96
N PRO A 170 1.75 -10.67 -7.50
CA PRO A 170 3.14 -11.11 -7.58
C PRO A 170 3.76 -11.44 -6.21
N VAL A 171 3.45 -10.65 -5.19
CA VAL A 171 3.95 -10.83 -3.83
C VAL A 171 3.37 -12.08 -3.17
N ILE A 172 2.08 -12.34 -3.37
CA ILE A 172 1.38 -13.44 -2.68
C ILE A 172 1.38 -14.74 -3.48
N PHE A 173 1.17 -14.64 -4.80
CA PHE A 173 1.01 -15.81 -5.67
C PHE A 173 2.25 -16.12 -6.53
N GLY A 174 3.24 -15.23 -6.55
CA GLY A 174 4.43 -15.41 -7.39
C GLY A 174 4.15 -15.26 -8.90
N ALA A 175 3.07 -14.58 -9.26
CA ALA A 175 2.69 -14.35 -10.66
C ALA A 175 1.93 -13.03 -10.82
N TYR A 176 2.23 -12.29 -11.88
CA TYR A 176 1.38 -11.18 -12.29
C TYR A 176 0.04 -11.68 -12.85
N PRO A 177 -1.06 -10.91 -12.67
CA PRO A 177 -2.35 -11.27 -13.26
C PRO A 177 -2.26 -11.42 -14.79
N GLU A 178 -2.79 -12.52 -15.34
CA GLU A 178 -2.79 -12.76 -16.80
C GLU A 178 -3.46 -11.65 -17.60
N GLU A 179 -4.56 -11.09 -17.08
CA GLU A 179 -5.23 -9.94 -17.69
C GLU A 179 -4.28 -8.76 -17.84
N GLY A 180 -3.47 -8.47 -16.79
CA GLY A 180 -2.50 -7.39 -16.82
C GLY A 180 -1.32 -7.66 -17.75
N LEU A 181 -0.83 -8.88 -17.78
CA LEU A 181 0.24 -9.26 -18.72
C LEU A 181 -0.19 -9.05 -20.17
N LYS A 182 -1.45 -9.35 -20.51
CA LYS A 182 -2.00 -9.07 -21.85
C LYS A 182 -2.24 -7.59 -22.10
N LYS A 183 -2.85 -6.90 -21.11
CA LYS A 183 -3.23 -5.49 -21.24
C LYS A 183 -2.02 -4.56 -21.36
N TYR A 184 -0.91 -4.88 -20.67
CA TYR A 184 0.31 -4.09 -20.63
C TYR A 184 1.46 -4.66 -21.46
N GLU A 185 1.23 -5.70 -22.28
CA GLU A 185 2.24 -6.47 -23.02
C GLU A 185 3.30 -5.62 -23.71
N ALA A 186 2.88 -4.53 -24.38
CA ALA A 186 3.77 -3.65 -25.14
C ALA A 186 4.76 -2.85 -24.24
N TYR A 187 4.55 -2.83 -22.93
CA TYR A 187 5.29 -1.99 -21.99
C TYR A 187 6.02 -2.78 -20.91
N LEU A 188 5.84 -4.12 -20.89
CA LEU A 188 6.39 -4.95 -19.82
C LEU A 188 7.93 -4.98 -19.84
N PRO A 189 8.59 -4.93 -18.68
CA PRO A 189 9.99 -5.29 -18.57
C PRO A 189 10.16 -6.79 -18.83
N LYS A 190 11.40 -7.24 -18.93
CA LYS A 190 11.69 -8.67 -18.88
C LYS A 190 11.36 -9.19 -17.48
N ILE A 191 10.45 -10.15 -17.40
CA ILE A 191 10.05 -10.84 -16.18
C ILE A 191 10.58 -12.26 -16.24
N THR A 192 11.31 -12.71 -15.22
CA THR A 192 11.87 -14.07 -15.15
C THR A 192 11.28 -14.87 -13.98
N ASP A 193 11.35 -16.19 -14.05
CA ASP A 193 10.94 -17.06 -12.93
C ASP A 193 11.74 -16.76 -11.66
N ALA A 194 13.01 -16.37 -11.80
CA ALA A 194 13.86 -15.97 -10.68
C ALA A 194 13.37 -14.68 -10.03
N ASP A 195 12.92 -13.70 -10.82
CA ASP A 195 12.32 -12.48 -10.29
C ASP A 195 11.02 -12.79 -9.55
N MET A 196 10.16 -13.64 -10.12
CA MET A 196 8.89 -13.98 -9.49
C MET A 196 9.09 -14.75 -8.18
N LYS A 197 10.07 -15.66 -8.14
CA LYS A 197 10.46 -16.35 -6.91
C LYS A 197 10.97 -15.38 -5.84
N LEU A 198 11.78 -14.39 -6.23
CA LEU A 198 12.27 -13.36 -5.31
C LEU A 198 11.14 -12.47 -4.79
N ILE A 199 10.26 -11.99 -5.66
CA ILE A 199 9.14 -11.12 -5.30
C ILE A 199 8.19 -11.81 -4.32
N SER A 200 7.98 -13.12 -4.47
CA SER A 200 7.07 -13.92 -3.64
C SER A 200 7.72 -14.52 -2.39
N GLU A 201 8.82 -13.95 -1.89
CA GLU A 201 9.35 -14.35 -0.58
C GLU A 201 8.24 -14.25 0.48
N PRO A 202 8.03 -15.30 1.30
CA PRO A 202 6.86 -15.40 2.17
C PRO A 202 6.75 -14.27 3.19
N ILE A 203 5.60 -13.60 3.20
CA ILE A 203 5.23 -12.63 4.22
C ILE A 203 4.20 -13.23 5.20
N ASP A 204 4.15 -12.69 6.42
CA ASP A 204 3.27 -13.19 7.50
C ASP A 204 1.94 -12.44 7.52
N ILE A 205 1.97 -11.14 7.28
CA ILE A 205 0.82 -10.23 7.36
C ILE A 205 0.71 -9.40 6.09
N TYR A 206 -0.51 -9.01 5.75
CA TYR A 206 -0.80 -8.11 4.66
C TYR A 206 -1.30 -6.79 5.23
N GLY A 207 -0.52 -5.73 5.04
CA GLY A 207 -0.93 -4.37 5.39
C GLY A 207 -1.81 -3.77 4.29
N GLN A 208 -2.72 -2.90 4.66
CA GLN A 208 -3.54 -2.17 3.70
C GLN A 208 -3.86 -0.78 4.24
N ASN A 209 -3.52 0.25 3.49
CA ASN A 209 -3.97 1.61 3.76
C ASN A 209 -5.38 1.78 3.19
N ILE A 210 -6.35 2.16 4.01
CA ILE A 210 -7.75 2.29 3.64
C ILE A 210 -8.30 3.63 4.13
N TYR A 211 -8.66 4.52 3.21
CA TYR A 211 -9.22 5.83 3.55
C TYR A 211 -10.66 5.99 3.07
N ASN A 212 -10.96 5.45 1.90
CA ASN A 212 -12.25 5.61 1.25
C ASN A 212 -12.55 4.47 0.28
N GLY A 213 -13.75 4.50 -0.28
CA GLY A 213 -14.20 3.54 -1.26
C GLY A 213 -15.25 4.11 -2.21
N ARG A 214 -15.63 3.29 -3.20
CA ARG A 214 -16.71 3.55 -4.14
C ARG A 214 -17.73 2.43 -4.08
N CYS A 215 -19.00 2.82 -4.20
CA CYS A 215 -20.13 1.90 -4.17
C CYS A 215 -20.34 1.26 -5.54
N ILE A 216 -20.44 -0.05 -5.60
CA ILE A 216 -20.62 -0.83 -6.84
C ILE A 216 -21.90 -1.67 -6.74
N ARG A 217 -22.65 -1.73 -7.83
CA ARG A 217 -23.77 -2.67 -8.01
C ARG A 217 -23.60 -3.49 -9.27
N MET A 218 -24.37 -4.54 -9.40
CA MET A 218 -24.54 -5.23 -10.67
C MET A 218 -25.41 -4.37 -11.61
N GLY A 219 -24.86 -3.99 -12.75
CA GLY A 219 -25.59 -3.26 -13.79
C GLY A 219 -26.55 -4.15 -14.55
N GLN A 220 -27.50 -3.54 -15.26
CA GLN A 220 -28.50 -4.26 -16.08
C GLN A 220 -27.87 -5.05 -17.23
N ASP A 221 -26.66 -4.67 -17.65
CA ASP A 221 -25.88 -5.37 -18.69
C ASP A 221 -25.02 -6.51 -18.14
N GLY A 222 -25.15 -6.83 -16.83
CA GLY A 222 -24.37 -7.87 -16.16
C GLY A 222 -22.92 -7.47 -15.85
N LYS A 223 -22.60 -6.16 -15.87
CA LYS A 223 -21.28 -5.64 -15.53
C LYS A 223 -21.33 -4.81 -14.25
N PRO A 224 -20.21 -4.72 -13.51
CA PRO A 224 -20.10 -3.81 -12.39
C PRO A 224 -20.35 -2.36 -12.81
N GLU A 225 -21.19 -1.65 -12.07
CA GLU A 225 -21.53 -0.24 -12.28
C GLU A 225 -21.31 0.54 -10.99
N GLU A 226 -20.60 1.68 -11.08
CA GLU A 226 -20.42 2.56 -9.94
C GLU A 226 -21.71 3.34 -9.63
N VAL A 227 -22.18 3.24 -8.40
CA VAL A 227 -23.33 4.01 -7.90
C VAL A 227 -22.88 5.42 -7.57
N LYS A 228 -23.43 6.41 -8.27
CA LYS A 228 -23.14 7.82 -8.02
C LYS A 228 -23.51 8.23 -6.61
N ARG A 229 -22.60 8.93 -5.95
CA ARG A 229 -22.86 9.48 -4.62
C ARG A 229 -23.97 10.52 -4.68
N PRO A 230 -24.84 10.62 -3.64
CA PRO A 230 -25.83 11.67 -3.55
C PRO A 230 -25.18 13.07 -3.52
N ALA A 231 -25.88 14.07 -4.03
CA ALA A 231 -25.45 15.46 -3.87
C ALA A 231 -25.37 15.81 -2.38
N GLY A 232 -24.29 16.48 -1.97
CA GLY A 232 -24.04 16.83 -0.56
C GLY A 232 -23.54 15.69 0.33
N ALA A 233 -23.20 14.53 -0.26
CA ALA A 233 -22.54 13.46 0.50
C ALA A 233 -21.19 13.94 1.07
N GLN A 234 -20.92 13.54 2.31
CA GLN A 234 -19.79 14.03 3.09
C GLN A 234 -18.43 13.72 2.43
N THR A 235 -17.54 14.71 2.39
CA THR A 235 -16.16 14.58 1.95
C THR A 235 -15.18 15.10 3.01
N THR A 236 -13.93 14.68 2.91
CA THR A 236 -12.81 15.22 3.70
C THR A 236 -12.39 16.61 3.17
N ALA A 237 -11.44 17.28 3.83
CA ALA A 237 -10.86 18.53 3.33
C ALA A 237 -10.04 18.35 2.02
N MET A 238 -9.71 17.13 1.64
CA MET A 238 -9.10 16.76 0.35
C MET A 238 -10.14 16.29 -0.68
N ASP A 239 -11.42 16.56 -0.45
CA ASP A 239 -12.54 16.12 -1.28
C ASP A 239 -12.68 14.59 -1.45
N TRP A 240 -12.01 13.81 -0.59
CA TRP A 240 -12.18 12.37 -0.58
C TRP A 240 -13.52 11.96 0.02
N PRO A 241 -14.20 10.95 -0.54
CA PRO A 241 -15.47 10.48 0.00
C PRO A 241 -15.32 9.88 1.39
N VAL A 242 -16.27 10.18 2.28
CA VAL A 242 -16.42 9.47 3.55
C VAL A 242 -17.33 8.27 3.34
N THR A 243 -16.77 7.06 3.50
CA THR A 243 -17.40 5.79 3.14
C THR A 243 -16.97 4.68 4.12
N PRO A 244 -17.55 4.63 5.33
CA PRO A 244 -17.14 3.70 6.39
C PRO A 244 -17.15 2.22 5.95
N GLN A 245 -18.08 1.83 5.07
CA GLN A 245 -18.20 0.48 4.53
C GLN A 245 -16.91 -0.09 3.94
N CYS A 246 -15.97 0.78 3.54
CA CYS A 246 -14.69 0.34 3.01
C CYS A 246 -13.85 -0.42 4.05
N LEU A 247 -13.99 -0.14 5.36
CA LEU A 247 -13.28 -0.86 6.42
C LEU A 247 -13.82 -2.27 6.68
N TYR A 248 -15.06 -2.58 6.28
CA TYR A 248 -15.56 -3.96 6.29
C TYR A 248 -15.16 -4.71 5.02
N TRP A 249 -15.54 -4.14 3.85
CA TRP A 249 -15.43 -4.86 2.58
C TRP A 249 -14.00 -5.01 2.08
N GLY A 250 -13.13 -4.00 2.31
CA GLY A 250 -11.73 -4.07 1.92
C GLY A 250 -11.00 -5.24 2.58
N PRO A 251 -10.90 -5.27 3.91
CA PRO A 251 -10.26 -6.38 4.62
C PRO A 251 -10.88 -7.74 4.30
N LYS A 252 -12.23 -7.82 4.20
CA LYS A 252 -12.94 -9.04 3.83
C LYS A 252 -12.50 -9.57 2.47
N PHE A 253 -12.54 -8.76 1.42
CA PHE A 253 -12.15 -9.19 0.08
C PHE A 253 -10.66 -9.55 -0.01
N LEU A 254 -9.80 -8.80 0.67
CA LEU A 254 -8.36 -9.08 0.70
C LEU A 254 -8.06 -10.39 1.43
N GLN A 255 -8.69 -10.61 2.59
CA GLN A 255 -8.50 -11.85 3.34
C GLN A 255 -9.01 -13.07 2.57
N GLU A 256 -10.17 -12.97 1.94
CA GLU A 256 -10.75 -14.04 1.12
C GLU A 256 -9.89 -14.37 -0.13
N ARG A 257 -9.17 -13.40 -0.71
CA ARG A 257 -8.28 -13.61 -1.85
C ARG A 257 -6.90 -14.09 -1.44
N TYR A 258 -6.28 -13.44 -0.45
CA TYR A 258 -4.86 -13.62 -0.13
C TYR A 258 -4.61 -14.56 1.06
N HIS A 259 -5.63 -14.89 1.84
CA HIS A 259 -5.55 -15.78 3.00
C HIS A 259 -4.45 -15.41 4.01
N LYS A 260 -4.23 -14.10 4.18
CA LYS A 260 -3.28 -13.55 5.16
C LYS A 260 -4.03 -12.77 6.23
N PRO A 261 -3.50 -12.68 7.45
CA PRO A 261 -3.97 -11.69 8.42
C PRO A 261 -3.86 -10.29 7.81
N ILE A 262 -4.96 -9.51 7.87
CA ILE A 262 -5.01 -8.16 7.32
C ILE A 262 -4.77 -7.16 8.45
N TYR A 263 -3.81 -6.25 8.24
CA TYR A 263 -3.56 -5.11 9.12
C TYR A 263 -3.95 -3.83 8.39
N ILE A 264 -4.83 -3.03 8.97
CA ILE A 264 -5.10 -1.69 8.45
C ILE A 264 -3.97 -0.80 8.95
N THR A 265 -3.04 -0.52 8.04
CA THR A 265 -1.80 0.22 8.34
C THR A 265 -2.02 1.72 8.38
N GLU A 266 -3.01 2.23 7.65
CA GLU A 266 -3.42 3.63 7.70
C GLU A 266 -4.93 3.76 7.51
N ASN A 267 -5.54 4.66 8.30
CA ASN A 267 -6.90 5.15 8.17
C ASN A 267 -7.00 6.54 8.78
N GLY A 268 -7.89 7.37 8.27
CA GLY A 268 -8.10 8.73 8.79
C GLY A 268 -8.62 9.68 7.73
N LEU A 269 -8.68 10.97 8.06
CA LEU A 269 -9.14 12.01 7.16
C LEU A 269 -8.41 13.32 7.38
N SER A 270 -8.33 14.12 6.34
CA SER A 270 -7.95 15.53 6.44
C SER A 270 -9.14 16.38 6.90
N CYS A 271 -8.90 17.28 7.84
CA CYS A 271 -9.88 18.26 8.31
C CYS A 271 -9.38 19.68 8.12
N ARG A 272 -10.32 20.62 8.06
CA ARG A 272 -10.01 22.05 8.18
C ARG A 272 -9.99 22.38 9.69
N ASP A 273 -8.83 22.24 10.30
CA ASP A 273 -8.67 22.47 11.73
C ASP A 273 -8.76 23.95 12.06
N VAL A 274 -9.53 24.29 13.10
CA VAL A 274 -9.72 25.66 13.58
C VAL A 274 -9.46 25.68 15.07
N VAL A 275 -8.60 26.59 15.51
CA VAL A 275 -8.40 26.86 16.93
C VAL A 275 -9.60 27.65 17.44
N SER A 276 -10.33 27.09 18.39
CA SER A 276 -11.51 27.71 19.02
C SER A 276 -11.11 28.83 20.02
N ALA A 277 -12.08 29.60 20.47
CA ALA A 277 -11.85 30.72 21.40
C ALA A 277 -11.21 30.30 22.74
N ASP A 278 -11.31 29.03 23.12
CA ASP A 278 -10.67 28.43 24.31
C ASP A 278 -9.21 27.96 24.03
N GLY A 279 -8.67 28.24 22.85
CA GLY A 279 -7.32 27.87 22.45
C GLY A 279 -7.14 26.40 22.05
N LYS A 280 -8.24 25.63 21.89
CA LYS A 280 -8.22 24.20 21.56
C LYS A 280 -8.74 23.93 20.16
N VAL A 281 -8.31 22.81 19.58
CA VAL A 281 -8.94 22.19 18.41
C VAL A 281 -9.93 21.15 18.90
N HIS A 282 -11.23 21.39 18.66
CA HIS A 282 -12.30 20.45 18.97
C HIS A 282 -12.53 19.53 17.77
N ASP A 283 -12.03 18.32 17.86
CA ASP A 283 -11.90 17.39 16.72
C ASP A 283 -13.13 16.46 16.55
N ALA A 284 -14.33 17.02 16.66
CA ALA A 284 -15.57 16.26 16.53
C ALA A 284 -15.66 15.51 15.20
N GLY A 285 -15.22 16.13 14.10
CA GLY A 285 -15.25 15.50 12.77
C GLY A 285 -14.40 14.24 12.66
N ARG A 286 -13.17 14.23 13.24
CA ARG A 286 -12.33 13.02 13.26
C ARG A 286 -12.89 11.97 14.21
N ASN A 287 -13.45 12.38 15.35
CA ASN A 287 -14.09 11.45 16.30
C ASN A 287 -15.27 10.73 15.63
N ASP A 288 -16.15 11.45 14.94
CA ASP A 288 -17.29 10.86 14.22
C ASP A 288 -16.82 9.94 13.09
N PHE A 289 -15.82 10.38 12.31
CA PHE A 289 -15.24 9.55 11.25
C PHE A 289 -14.70 8.24 11.81
N LEU A 290 -13.82 8.29 12.81
CA LEU A 290 -13.22 7.11 13.41
C LEU A 290 -14.26 6.20 14.03
N ALA A 291 -15.25 6.75 14.75
CA ALA A 291 -16.32 5.96 15.35
C ALA A 291 -17.13 5.19 14.29
N ASN A 292 -17.49 5.85 13.18
CA ASN A 292 -18.24 5.21 12.10
C ASN A 292 -17.39 4.17 11.33
N TYR A 293 -16.10 4.46 11.07
CA TYR A 293 -15.23 3.53 10.36
C TYR A 293 -14.91 2.29 11.22
N LEU A 294 -14.59 2.48 12.51
CA LEU A 294 -14.30 1.37 13.42
C LEU A 294 -15.53 0.51 13.72
N ALA A 295 -16.74 1.06 13.60
CA ALA A 295 -17.97 0.28 13.75
C ALA A 295 -18.21 -0.71 12.59
N GLU A 296 -17.54 -0.55 11.46
CA GLU A 296 -17.63 -1.46 10.31
C GLU A 296 -16.62 -2.62 10.40
N LEU A 297 -15.60 -2.54 11.26
CA LEU A 297 -14.65 -3.62 11.53
C LEU A 297 -15.27 -4.74 12.37
#